data_03ae8d5320e046b3bdbf417cfa2c46af
#
_entry.id   03ae8d5320e046b3bdbf417cfa2c46af
#
_cell.length_a   1.000
_cell.length_b   1.000
_cell.length_c   1.000
_cell.angle_alpha   90.00
_cell.angle_beta   90.00
_cell.angle_gamma   90.00
#
_symmetry.space_group_name_H-M   'P 1'
#
loop_
_entity.id
_entity.type
_entity.pdbx_description
1 polymer ?
#
loop_
_entity_poly.entity_id
_entity_poly.type
_entity_poly.pdbx_seq_one_letter_code
_entity_poly.pdbx_strand_id
1 'polypeptide(L)'
;YLTIVPLFHCNGWTHTWMVPAVAGVVICCRDVTARNVYHAISVDGATHFGGAPIVLNTIIAAKEDDRLPFDHTVQVFTAGAPPPAATLAKIEPLGFNVTQVYGLTEVYGPATECAWQDDLWGETEQAERAAIKARTGVAMPVLEEATVLDENMDPVPWDGESTGEIMMRGNGVMKGYYNLPEATASAASAGDTLRSTSASGSRRL
;
A
#
# COMPACT_ATOMS: atom_id res chain seq x y z
N TYR A 1 -13.60 -4.79 -8.60
CA TYR A 1 -12.25 -4.24 -8.46
C TYR A 1 -11.85 -3.48 -9.72
N LEU A 2 -11.50 -2.22 -9.58
CA LEU A 2 -11.00 -1.40 -10.69
C LEU A 2 -9.48 -1.59 -10.82
N THR A 3 -9.06 -2.20 -11.93
CA THR A 3 -7.65 -2.45 -12.24
C THR A 3 -7.05 -1.28 -13.00
N ILE A 4 -6.25 -0.47 -12.33
CA ILE A 4 -5.52 0.69 -12.88
C ILE A 4 -4.00 0.54 -12.77
N VAL A 5 -3.54 -0.39 -11.93
CA VAL A 5 -2.12 -0.69 -11.78
C VAL A 5 -1.70 -1.68 -12.88
N PRO A 6 -0.57 -1.45 -13.57
CA PRO A 6 -0.08 -2.36 -14.60
C PRO A 6 0.10 -3.79 -14.10
N LEU A 7 -0.12 -4.78 -14.98
CA LEU A 7 -0.05 -6.21 -14.64
C LEU A 7 1.33 -6.71 -14.22
N PHE A 8 2.40 -5.96 -14.51
CA PHE A 8 3.75 -6.33 -14.04
C PHE A 8 4.00 -5.96 -12.57
N HIS A 9 3.16 -5.14 -11.96
CA HIS A 9 3.16 -4.92 -10.52
C HIS A 9 2.33 -5.99 -9.81
N CYS A 10 2.73 -6.37 -8.59
CA CYS A 10 2.01 -7.37 -7.79
C CYS A 10 0.52 -7.05 -7.62
N ASN A 11 0.14 -5.80 -7.40
CA ASN A 11 -1.26 -5.38 -7.31
C ASN A 11 -2.04 -5.72 -8.59
N GLY A 12 -1.55 -5.33 -9.76
CA GLY A 12 -2.22 -5.65 -11.03
C GLY A 12 -2.29 -7.15 -11.28
N TRP A 13 -1.18 -7.86 -11.08
CA TRP A 13 -1.10 -9.30 -11.29
C TRP A 13 -2.00 -10.07 -10.34
N THR A 14 -1.86 -9.85 -9.03
CA THR A 14 -2.57 -10.62 -8.00
C THR A 14 -4.09 -10.47 -8.11
N HIS A 15 -4.59 -9.24 -8.27
CA HIS A 15 -6.03 -8.99 -8.32
C HIS A 15 -6.71 -9.58 -9.56
N THR A 16 -5.96 -9.80 -10.66
CA THR A 16 -6.47 -10.49 -11.84
C THR A 16 -6.93 -11.92 -11.52
N TRP A 17 -6.32 -12.59 -10.56
CA TRP A 17 -6.65 -13.96 -10.13
C TRP A 17 -7.50 -13.99 -8.86
N MET A 18 -7.16 -13.16 -7.89
CA MET A 18 -7.79 -13.15 -6.58
C MET A 18 -9.25 -12.69 -6.65
N VAL A 19 -9.54 -11.65 -7.42
CA VAL A 19 -10.90 -11.11 -7.52
C VAL A 19 -11.88 -12.13 -8.13
N PRO A 20 -11.59 -12.79 -9.26
CA PRO A 20 -12.43 -13.89 -9.75
C PRO A 20 -12.52 -15.08 -8.77
N ALA A 21 -11.47 -15.39 -8.03
CA ALA A 21 -11.48 -16.49 -7.06
C ALA A 21 -12.51 -16.29 -5.92
N VAL A 22 -12.85 -15.05 -5.61
CA VAL A 22 -13.90 -14.69 -4.65
C VAL A 22 -15.21 -14.28 -5.34
N ALA A 23 -15.40 -14.67 -6.60
CA ALA A 23 -16.56 -14.32 -7.44
C ALA A 23 -16.78 -12.81 -7.62
N GLY A 24 -15.71 -12.03 -7.52
CA GLY A 24 -15.73 -10.59 -7.78
C GLY A 24 -15.60 -10.27 -9.28
N VAL A 25 -15.84 -9.02 -9.62
CA VAL A 25 -15.73 -8.50 -11.00
C VAL A 25 -14.48 -7.65 -11.14
N VAL A 26 -13.70 -7.89 -12.18
CA VAL A 26 -12.55 -7.05 -12.57
C VAL A 26 -12.99 -6.05 -13.62
N ILE A 27 -12.83 -4.76 -13.33
CA ILE A 27 -13.09 -3.64 -14.25
C ILE A 27 -11.74 -3.12 -14.73
N CYS A 28 -11.48 -3.17 -16.02
CA CYS A 28 -10.21 -2.73 -16.61
C CYS A 28 -10.27 -1.26 -17.00
N CYS A 29 -9.33 -0.45 -16.52
CA CYS A 29 -9.17 0.95 -16.88
C CYS A 29 -7.86 1.15 -17.64
N ARG A 30 -7.94 1.48 -18.93
CA ARG A 30 -6.76 1.74 -19.75
C ARG A 30 -6.14 3.10 -19.47
N ASP A 31 -6.98 4.13 -19.38
CA ASP A 31 -6.55 5.51 -19.20
C ASP A 31 -7.00 5.99 -17.80
N VAL A 32 -6.03 6.16 -16.92
CA VAL A 32 -6.28 6.54 -15.52
C VAL A 32 -6.49 8.07 -15.46
N THR A 33 -7.71 8.48 -15.76
CA THR A 33 -8.19 9.86 -15.61
C THR A 33 -9.24 9.92 -14.50
N ALA A 34 -9.44 11.10 -13.91
CA ALA A 34 -10.48 11.28 -12.90
C ALA A 34 -11.86 10.86 -13.45
N ARG A 35 -12.22 11.27 -14.67
CA ARG A 35 -13.47 10.90 -15.34
C ARG A 35 -13.67 9.39 -15.40
N ASN A 36 -12.65 8.65 -15.86
CA ASN A 36 -12.76 7.21 -16.02
C ASN A 36 -12.85 6.49 -14.67
N VAL A 37 -12.14 6.97 -13.65
CA VAL A 37 -12.23 6.42 -12.29
C VAL A 37 -13.61 6.66 -11.69
N TYR A 38 -14.13 7.89 -11.75
CA TYR A 38 -15.50 8.19 -11.28
C TYR A 38 -16.56 7.43 -12.06
N HIS A 39 -16.41 7.27 -13.40
CA HIS A 39 -17.31 6.44 -14.20
C HIS A 39 -17.33 4.99 -13.73
N ALA A 40 -16.15 4.39 -13.56
CA ALA A 40 -16.05 3.01 -13.09
C ALA A 40 -16.69 2.80 -11.70
N ILE A 41 -16.58 3.80 -10.81
CA ILE A 41 -17.20 3.74 -9.49
C ILE A 41 -18.72 3.92 -9.59
N SER A 42 -19.18 4.96 -10.28
CA SER A 42 -20.58 5.36 -10.31
C SER A 42 -21.45 4.50 -11.22
N VAL A 43 -20.92 4.05 -12.35
CA VAL A 43 -21.68 3.34 -13.39
C VAL A 43 -21.38 1.84 -13.40
N ASP A 44 -20.09 1.46 -13.28
CA ASP A 44 -19.70 0.04 -13.30
C ASP A 44 -19.68 -0.58 -11.90
N GLY A 45 -19.93 0.19 -10.85
CA GLY A 45 -20.02 -0.28 -9.47
C GLY A 45 -18.69 -0.70 -8.85
N ALA A 46 -17.58 -0.07 -9.25
CA ALA A 46 -16.28 -0.35 -8.64
C ALA A 46 -16.27 0.05 -7.16
N THR A 47 -15.92 -0.90 -6.30
CA THR A 47 -15.87 -0.71 -4.84
C THR A 47 -14.44 -0.67 -4.29
N HIS A 48 -13.47 -1.17 -5.06
CA HIS A 48 -12.08 -1.30 -4.63
C HIS A 48 -11.14 -0.97 -5.77
N PHE A 49 -10.01 -0.34 -5.47
CA PHE A 49 -8.84 -0.26 -6.38
C PHE A 49 -7.54 -0.06 -5.60
N GLY A 50 -6.41 -0.26 -6.27
CA GLY A 50 -5.10 0.11 -5.76
C GLY A 50 -4.46 1.16 -6.65
N GLY A 51 -3.67 2.07 -6.07
CA GLY A 51 -2.98 3.09 -6.86
C GLY A 51 -1.91 3.83 -6.06
N ALA A 52 -0.92 4.38 -6.80
CA ALA A 52 0.07 5.26 -6.20
C ALA A 52 -0.57 6.60 -5.78
N PRO A 53 0.07 7.39 -4.88
CA PRO A 53 -0.48 8.68 -4.43
C PRO A 53 -0.83 9.66 -5.54
N ILE A 54 -0.19 9.56 -6.70
CA ILE A 54 -0.54 10.39 -7.86
C ILE A 54 -1.98 10.15 -8.35
N VAL A 55 -2.49 8.93 -8.24
CA VAL A 55 -3.87 8.61 -8.59
C VAL A 55 -4.84 9.28 -7.62
N LEU A 56 -4.53 9.28 -6.32
CA LEU A 56 -5.32 9.99 -5.31
C LEU A 56 -5.39 11.48 -5.63
N ASN A 57 -4.26 12.09 -5.97
CA ASN A 57 -4.20 13.50 -6.35
C ASN A 57 -5.00 13.79 -7.62
N THR A 58 -5.00 12.88 -8.60
CA THR A 58 -5.82 13.00 -9.82
C THR A 58 -7.31 13.00 -9.48
N ILE A 59 -7.75 12.14 -8.57
CA ILE A 59 -9.14 12.07 -8.10
C ILE A 59 -9.52 13.36 -7.36
N ILE A 60 -8.66 13.83 -6.45
CA ILE A 60 -8.89 15.07 -5.68
C ILE A 60 -8.98 16.29 -6.61
N ALA A 61 -8.15 16.34 -7.66
CA ALA A 61 -8.10 17.45 -8.61
C ALA A 61 -9.16 17.35 -9.72
N ALA A 62 -10.08 16.38 -9.67
CA ALA A 62 -11.13 16.21 -10.66
C ALA A 62 -11.98 17.46 -10.80
N LYS A 63 -12.31 17.83 -12.04
CA LYS A 63 -13.28 18.89 -12.34
C LYS A 63 -14.68 18.42 -11.92
N GLU A 64 -15.57 19.37 -11.65
CA GLU A 64 -16.94 19.07 -11.25
C GLU A 64 -17.67 18.15 -12.26
N ASP A 65 -17.53 18.42 -13.55
CA ASP A 65 -18.11 17.62 -14.64
C ASP A 65 -17.55 16.18 -14.74
N ASP A 66 -16.42 15.92 -14.11
CA ASP A 66 -15.79 14.59 -14.11
C ASP A 66 -16.14 13.78 -12.85
N ARG A 67 -16.77 14.43 -11.85
CA ARG A 67 -17.18 13.82 -10.58
C ARG A 67 -18.60 13.29 -10.68
N LEU A 68 -18.74 12.01 -10.99
CA LEU A 68 -20.04 11.37 -10.94
C LEU A 68 -20.38 10.96 -9.49
N PRO A 69 -21.64 11.10 -9.03
CA PRO A 69 -22.04 10.74 -7.69
C PRO A 69 -22.05 9.22 -7.50
N PHE A 70 -21.74 8.78 -6.30
CA PHE A 70 -21.87 7.39 -5.84
C PHE A 70 -22.24 7.38 -4.36
N ASP A 71 -22.81 6.28 -3.86
CA ASP A 71 -23.45 6.17 -2.53
C ASP A 71 -22.79 5.13 -1.61
N HIS A 72 -21.63 4.61 -2.00
CA HIS A 72 -20.86 3.62 -1.24
C HIS A 72 -19.44 4.11 -0.95
N THR A 73 -18.80 3.55 0.07
CA THR A 73 -17.37 3.83 0.34
C THR A 73 -16.49 3.01 -0.58
N VAL A 74 -15.57 3.69 -1.28
CA VAL A 74 -14.57 3.04 -2.14
C VAL A 74 -13.32 2.74 -1.33
N GLN A 75 -12.91 1.48 -1.28
CA GLN A 75 -11.70 1.04 -0.59
C GLN A 75 -10.49 1.19 -1.50
N VAL A 76 -9.44 1.83 -1.01
CA VAL A 76 -8.25 2.14 -1.80
C VAL A 76 -7.00 1.68 -1.10
N PHE A 77 -6.21 0.82 -1.74
CA PHE A 77 -4.84 0.55 -1.33
C PHE A 77 -3.89 1.52 -2.01
N THR A 78 -3.06 2.21 -1.22
CA THR A 78 -2.01 3.08 -1.77
C THR A 78 -0.63 2.60 -1.37
N ALA A 79 0.27 2.57 -2.34
CA ALA A 79 1.65 2.10 -2.18
C ALA A 79 2.61 2.81 -3.15
N GLY A 80 3.89 2.46 -3.08
CA GLY A 80 4.95 3.00 -3.93
C GLY A 80 5.61 4.26 -3.35
N ALA A 81 4.87 5.04 -2.58
CA ALA A 81 5.37 6.12 -1.73
C ALA A 81 4.37 6.37 -0.59
N PRO A 82 4.79 6.89 0.57
CA PRO A 82 3.87 7.31 1.62
C PRO A 82 2.96 8.44 1.11
N PRO A 83 1.63 8.32 1.22
CA PRO A 83 0.74 9.42 0.86
C PRO A 83 0.91 10.57 1.88
N PRO A 84 0.99 11.83 1.45
CA PRO A 84 0.94 12.95 2.38
C PRO A 84 -0.36 12.92 3.20
N ALA A 85 -0.30 13.17 4.51
CA ALA A 85 -1.49 13.25 5.36
C ALA A 85 -2.53 14.24 4.81
N ALA A 86 -2.07 15.36 4.21
CA ALA A 86 -2.94 16.31 3.54
C ALA A 86 -3.72 15.73 2.33
N THR A 87 -3.16 14.75 1.63
CA THR A 87 -3.86 14.03 0.56
C THR A 87 -4.95 13.13 1.15
N LEU A 88 -4.65 12.40 2.22
CA LEU A 88 -5.62 11.55 2.92
C LEU A 88 -6.78 12.37 3.48
N ALA A 89 -6.50 13.50 4.13
CA ALA A 89 -7.53 14.40 4.66
C ALA A 89 -8.46 14.97 3.58
N LYS A 90 -7.99 15.09 2.33
CA LYS A 90 -8.80 15.62 1.21
C LYS A 90 -9.61 14.54 0.50
N ILE A 91 -9.12 13.31 0.44
CA ILE A 91 -9.79 12.27 -0.35
C ILE A 91 -10.88 11.52 0.45
N GLU A 92 -10.72 11.37 1.76
CA GLU A 92 -11.72 10.70 2.59
C GLU A 92 -13.11 11.35 2.53
N PRO A 93 -13.27 12.69 2.60
CA PRO A 93 -14.58 13.34 2.47
C PRO A 93 -15.23 13.14 1.10
N LEU A 94 -14.48 12.69 0.09
CA LEU A 94 -14.99 12.37 -1.24
C LEU A 94 -15.53 10.93 -1.34
N GLY A 95 -15.57 10.17 -0.23
CA GLY A 95 -16.12 8.81 -0.19
C GLY A 95 -15.07 7.70 -0.35
N PHE A 96 -13.77 8.01 -0.22
CA PHE A 96 -12.69 7.02 -0.33
C PHE A 96 -12.10 6.69 1.02
N ASN A 97 -11.99 5.40 1.35
CA ASN A 97 -11.26 4.92 2.51
C ASN A 97 -9.89 4.39 2.05
N VAL A 98 -8.83 5.09 2.43
CA VAL A 98 -7.47 4.78 1.98
C VAL A 98 -6.72 4.01 3.05
N THR A 99 -6.12 2.88 2.65
CA THR A 99 -5.19 2.09 3.44
C THR A 99 -3.79 2.21 2.83
N GLN A 100 -2.85 2.73 3.61
CA GLN A 100 -1.43 2.73 3.25
C GLN A 100 -0.88 1.32 3.37
N VAL A 101 -0.21 0.86 2.32
CA VAL A 101 0.57 -0.38 2.34
C VAL A 101 1.99 -0.12 1.89
N TYR A 102 2.94 -0.84 2.46
CA TYR A 102 4.35 -0.79 2.07
C TYR A 102 4.83 -2.18 1.69
N GLY A 103 5.67 -2.24 0.68
CA GLY A 103 6.29 -3.47 0.22
C GLY A 103 7.16 -3.23 -0.99
N LEU A 104 7.82 -4.28 -1.41
CA LEU A 104 8.77 -4.32 -2.52
C LEU A 104 8.38 -5.45 -3.47
N THR A 105 8.86 -5.37 -4.71
CA THR A 105 8.77 -6.49 -5.67
C THR A 105 9.44 -7.75 -5.11
N GLU A 106 10.51 -7.56 -4.37
CA GLU A 106 11.33 -8.59 -3.74
C GLU A 106 10.62 -9.37 -2.63
N VAL A 107 9.48 -8.88 -2.14
CA VAL A 107 8.62 -9.57 -1.17
C VAL A 107 7.21 -9.84 -1.71
N TYR A 108 7.07 -9.78 -3.05
CA TYR A 108 5.81 -10.02 -3.77
C TYR A 108 4.69 -9.03 -3.45
N GLY A 109 4.98 -7.85 -2.95
CA GLY A 109 3.95 -6.84 -2.77
C GLY A 109 3.86 -6.30 -1.37
N PRO A 110 2.64 -6.07 -0.83
CA PRO A 110 2.49 -5.50 0.49
C PRO A 110 3.11 -6.39 1.57
N ALA A 111 4.05 -5.82 2.30
CA ALA A 111 4.71 -6.42 3.45
C ALA A 111 4.09 -5.92 4.76
N THR A 112 3.69 -4.65 4.77
CA THR A 112 2.99 -4.04 5.91
C THR A 112 1.77 -3.27 5.43
N GLU A 113 0.81 -3.08 6.35
CA GLU A 113 -0.38 -2.27 6.13
C GLU A 113 -0.71 -1.43 7.34
N CYS A 114 -1.20 -0.22 7.12
CA CYS A 114 -1.77 0.61 8.15
C CYS A 114 -3.25 0.24 8.36
N ALA A 115 -3.48 -0.93 8.97
CA ALA A 115 -4.82 -1.42 9.28
C ALA A 115 -5.47 -0.52 10.32
N TRP A 116 -6.55 0.16 9.94
CA TRP A 116 -7.29 1.02 10.85
C TRP A 116 -8.00 0.21 11.94
N GLN A 117 -7.88 0.64 13.18
CA GLN A 117 -8.50 -0.02 14.34
C GLN A 117 -9.47 0.96 15.01
N ASP A 118 -10.76 0.74 14.81
CA ASP A 118 -11.82 1.62 15.34
C ASP A 118 -11.80 1.69 16.87
N ASP A 119 -11.49 0.59 17.55
CA ASP A 119 -11.40 0.54 19.02
C ASP A 119 -10.34 1.47 19.59
N LEU A 120 -9.27 1.75 18.83
CA LEU A 120 -8.16 2.60 19.25
C LEU A 120 -8.28 4.03 18.71
N TRP A 121 -8.80 4.19 17.51
CA TRP A 121 -8.72 5.45 16.75
C TRP A 121 -10.06 5.95 16.21
N GLY A 122 -11.17 5.27 16.52
CA GLY A 122 -12.48 5.57 15.95
C GLY A 122 -12.97 7.00 16.18
N GLU A 123 -12.65 7.59 17.32
CA GLU A 123 -13.01 8.95 17.70
C GLU A 123 -11.93 10.00 17.41
N THR A 124 -10.89 9.63 16.66
CA THR A 124 -9.75 10.51 16.37
C THR A 124 -10.16 11.61 15.37
N GLU A 125 -9.74 12.83 15.65
CA GLU A 125 -9.95 13.99 14.78
C GLU A 125 -9.33 13.79 13.38
N GLN A 126 -9.94 14.39 12.34
CA GLN A 126 -9.56 14.15 10.93
C GLN A 126 -8.06 14.35 10.65
N ALA A 127 -7.44 15.39 11.21
CA ALA A 127 -6.02 15.65 10.97
C ALA A 127 -5.11 14.58 11.59
N GLU A 128 -5.42 14.12 12.80
CA GLU A 128 -4.70 13.06 13.48
C GLU A 128 -4.98 11.71 12.79
N ARG A 129 -6.22 11.43 12.39
CA ARG A 129 -6.59 10.27 11.59
C ARG A 129 -5.75 10.17 10.32
N ALA A 130 -5.60 11.27 9.58
CA ALA A 130 -4.78 11.32 8.38
C ALA A 130 -3.29 11.07 8.69
N ALA A 131 -2.78 11.57 9.81
CA ALA A 131 -1.40 11.33 10.24
C ALA A 131 -1.17 9.85 10.63
N ILE A 132 -2.12 9.20 11.31
CA ILE A 132 -2.05 7.77 11.62
C ILE A 132 -2.09 6.95 10.33
N LYS A 133 -3.03 7.21 9.44
CA LYS A 133 -3.18 6.49 8.16
C LYS A 133 -2.00 6.66 7.20
N ALA A 134 -1.19 7.69 7.37
CA ALA A 134 0.05 7.88 6.60
C ALA A 134 1.21 7.00 7.09
N ARG A 135 1.06 6.28 8.20
CA ARG A 135 2.08 5.35 8.72
C ARG A 135 2.17 4.10 7.85
N THR A 136 3.34 3.46 7.88
CA THR A 136 3.59 2.21 7.13
C THR A 136 2.83 1.02 7.72
N GLY A 137 2.44 1.11 9.00
CA GLY A 137 1.63 0.10 9.67
C GLY A 137 2.43 -1.09 10.21
N VAL A 138 1.78 -2.24 10.29
CA VAL A 138 2.30 -3.48 10.87
C VAL A 138 2.45 -4.56 9.80
N ALA A 139 3.25 -5.60 10.10
CA ALA A 139 3.44 -6.73 9.18
C ALA A 139 2.11 -7.38 8.80
N MET A 140 1.93 -7.65 7.51
CA MET A 140 0.81 -8.43 7.01
C MET A 140 0.96 -9.91 7.38
N PRO A 141 -0.15 -10.66 7.50
CA PRO A 141 -0.12 -12.09 7.86
C PRO A 141 0.68 -12.99 6.90
N VAL A 142 1.02 -12.50 5.72
CA VAL A 142 1.84 -13.22 4.72
C VAL A 142 3.33 -13.19 5.03
N LEU A 143 3.77 -12.33 5.94
CA LEU A 143 5.13 -12.29 6.45
C LEU A 143 5.23 -12.99 7.82
N GLU A 144 6.32 -13.67 8.04
CA GLU A 144 6.67 -14.20 9.35
C GLU A 144 7.16 -13.09 10.27
N GLU A 145 7.91 -12.14 9.70
CA GLU A 145 8.49 -11.02 10.44
C GLU A 145 8.77 -9.81 9.54
N ALA A 146 8.50 -8.62 10.06
CA ALA A 146 9.04 -7.35 9.57
C ALA A 146 9.59 -6.58 10.78
N THR A 147 10.87 -6.25 10.74
CA THR A 147 11.55 -5.57 11.85
C THR A 147 12.51 -4.50 11.35
N VAL A 148 12.95 -3.61 12.23
CA VAL A 148 13.99 -2.62 11.92
C VAL A 148 15.21 -2.96 12.75
N LEU A 149 16.34 -3.18 12.06
CA LEU A 149 17.62 -3.54 12.69
C LEU A 149 18.65 -2.42 12.49
N ASP A 150 19.53 -2.28 13.45
CA ASP A 150 20.68 -1.38 13.35
C ASP A 150 21.83 -1.98 12.50
N GLU A 151 22.96 -1.31 12.45
CA GLU A 151 24.17 -1.75 11.70
C GLU A 151 24.80 -3.05 12.26
N ASN A 152 24.50 -3.39 13.52
CA ASN A 152 24.96 -4.63 14.15
C ASN A 152 23.97 -5.77 14.02
N MET A 153 22.85 -5.55 13.29
CA MET A 153 21.73 -6.49 13.15
C MET A 153 20.94 -6.70 14.45
N ASP A 154 21.00 -5.75 15.38
CA ASP A 154 20.20 -5.74 16.60
C ASP A 154 18.90 -4.95 16.38
N PRO A 155 17.76 -5.39 16.97
CA PRO A 155 16.50 -4.65 16.85
C PRO A 155 16.59 -3.25 17.48
N VAL A 156 16.24 -2.22 16.71
CA VAL A 156 16.18 -0.85 17.23
C VAL A 156 15.02 -0.69 18.23
N PRO A 157 15.12 0.24 19.20
CA PRO A 157 14.03 0.56 20.13
C PRO A 157 12.73 0.97 19.41
N TRP A 158 11.58 0.71 20.05
CA TRP A 158 10.26 1.13 19.58
C TRP A 158 9.91 2.55 20.05
N ASP A 159 10.80 3.51 19.85
CA ASP A 159 10.69 4.89 20.32
C ASP A 159 10.17 5.87 19.24
N GLY A 160 10.07 5.39 18.00
CA GLY A 160 9.66 6.21 16.85
C GLY A 160 10.72 7.21 16.36
N GLU A 161 11.93 7.17 16.92
CA GLU A 161 13.05 8.06 16.61
C GLU A 161 14.27 7.27 16.11
N SER A 162 14.58 6.13 16.74
CA SER A 162 15.67 5.24 16.32
C SER A 162 15.46 4.73 14.90
N THR A 163 16.47 4.89 14.06
CA THR A 163 16.43 4.48 12.65
C THR A 163 17.26 3.24 12.41
N GLY A 164 16.89 2.46 11.40
CA GLY A 164 17.61 1.28 10.98
C GLY A 164 17.11 0.79 9.63
N GLU A 165 17.55 -0.37 9.22
CA GLU A 165 17.14 -1.03 7.99
C GLU A 165 15.93 -1.92 8.22
N ILE A 166 14.95 -1.84 7.32
CA ILE A 166 13.77 -2.71 7.39
C ILE A 166 14.15 -4.09 6.86
N MET A 167 13.99 -5.09 7.72
CA MET A 167 14.21 -6.50 7.40
C MET A 167 12.87 -7.22 7.31
N MET A 168 12.74 -8.07 6.30
CA MET A 168 11.50 -8.81 6.04
C MET A 168 11.82 -10.29 5.85
N ARG A 169 11.05 -11.16 6.52
CA ARG A 169 11.16 -12.61 6.41
C ARG A 169 9.81 -13.24 6.15
N GLY A 170 9.79 -14.27 5.31
CA GLY A 170 8.59 -15.05 5.02
C GLY A 170 8.58 -15.63 3.61
N ASN A 171 7.55 -16.40 3.32
CA ASN A 171 7.39 -17.11 2.04
C ASN A 171 7.24 -16.19 0.82
N GLY A 172 6.92 -14.91 1.02
CA GLY A 172 6.84 -13.90 -0.04
C GLY A 172 8.20 -13.37 -0.48
N VAL A 173 9.26 -13.62 0.29
CA VAL A 173 10.61 -13.13 -0.01
C VAL A 173 11.16 -13.86 -1.24
N MET A 174 11.71 -13.08 -2.17
CA MET A 174 12.30 -13.61 -3.42
C MET A 174 13.46 -14.56 -3.15
N LYS A 175 13.66 -15.52 -4.06
CA LYS A 175 14.87 -16.39 -4.04
C LYS A 175 16.15 -15.64 -4.41
N GLY A 176 16.03 -14.53 -5.11
CA GLY A 176 17.14 -13.70 -5.56
C GLY A 176 16.88 -12.99 -6.88
N TYR A 177 17.78 -12.14 -7.27
CA TYR A 177 17.78 -11.47 -8.58
C TYR A 177 18.28 -12.40 -9.67
N TYR A 178 17.56 -12.44 -10.77
CA TYR A 178 17.89 -13.32 -11.89
C TYR A 178 19.27 -13.00 -12.48
N ASN A 179 20.15 -14.02 -12.53
CA ASN A 179 21.55 -13.90 -13.00
C ASN A 179 22.41 -12.82 -12.30
N LEU A 180 22.07 -12.43 -11.07
CA LEU A 180 22.79 -11.43 -10.28
C LEU A 180 23.09 -11.96 -8.86
N PRO A 181 24.00 -12.94 -8.72
CA PRO A 181 24.29 -13.59 -7.44
C PRO A 181 24.87 -12.62 -6.40
N GLU A 182 25.70 -11.67 -6.80
CA GLU A 182 26.28 -10.67 -5.89
C GLU A 182 25.23 -9.72 -5.33
N ALA A 183 24.32 -9.23 -6.18
CA ALA A 183 23.20 -8.40 -5.73
C ALA A 183 22.25 -9.19 -4.82
N THR A 184 22.01 -10.47 -5.14
CA THR A 184 21.23 -11.37 -4.29
C THR A 184 21.87 -11.53 -2.91
N ALA A 185 23.19 -11.80 -2.85
CA ALA A 185 23.90 -11.95 -1.59
C ALA A 185 23.92 -10.65 -0.76
N SER A 186 23.98 -9.49 -1.41
CA SER A 186 23.89 -8.19 -0.74
C SER A 186 22.52 -7.90 -0.16
N ALA A 187 21.44 -8.33 -0.84
CA ALA A 187 20.08 -8.13 -0.39
C ALA A 187 19.64 -9.15 0.66
N ALA A 188 20.18 -10.37 0.63
CA ALA A 188 19.86 -11.44 1.57
C ALA A 188 20.86 -11.46 2.73
N SER A 189 20.38 -11.36 3.97
CA SER A 189 21.26 -11.41 5.14
C SER A 189 21.40 -12.80 5.76
N ALA A 190 20.39 -13.66 5.67
CA ALA A 190 20.45 -15.09 6.04
C ALA A 190 19.17 -15.80 5.58
N GLY A 191 19.28 -16.77 4.66
CA GLY A 191 18.13 -17.56 4.21
C GLY A 191 17.00 -16.72 3.61
N ASP A 192 15.79 -16.86 4.15
CA ASP A 192 14.58 -16.18 3.65
C ASP A 192 14.39 -14.75 4.17
N THR A 193 15.46 -14.07 4.58
CA THR A 193 15.41 -12.70 5.10
C THR A 193 15.97 -11.72 4.08
N LEU A 194 15.18 -10.70 3.74
CA LEU A 194 15.53 -9.64 2.80
C LEU A 194 15.82 -8.34 3.54
N ARG A 195 16.89 -7.66 3.16
CA ARG A 195 17.19 -6.26 3.52
C ARG A 195 16.45 -5.34 2.56
N SER A 196 15.74 -4.35 3.09
CA SER A 196 15.20 -3.27 2.25
C SER A 196 16.31 -2.31 1.87
N THR A 197 16.83 -2.42 0.67
CA THR A 197 17.91 -1.57 0.17
C THR A 197 17.51 -0.11 -0.08
N SER A 198 16.23 0.24 0.08
CA SER A 198 15.70 1.55 -0.31
C SER A 198 15.01 2.37 0.79
N ALA A 199 14.89 1.85 2.00
CA ALA A 199 14.19 2.56 3.07
C ALA A 199 14.86 2.37 4.43
N SER A 200 15.25 3.47 5.05
CA SER A 200 15.45 3.52 6.50
C SER A 200 14.10 3.76 7.17
N GLY A 201 13.73 2.94 8.13
CA GLY A 201 12.49 3.08 8.89
C GLY A 201 12.78 3.40 10.35
N SER A 202 11.88 4.12 11.01
CA SER A 202 11.82 4.17 12.46
C SER A 202 10.63 3.37 12.95
N ARG A 203 10.76 2.68 14.10
CA ARG A 203 9.64 1.96 14.71
C ARG A 203 8.71 2.97 15.40
N ARG A 204 7.49 3.12 14.90
CA ARG A 204 6.38 3.80 15.60
C ARG A 204 5.20 2.83 15.68
N LEU A 205 4.69 2.67 16.89
CA LEU A 205 3.38 2.05 17.11
C LEU A 205 2.26 2.98 16.64
#